data_1a1cd05a3ee6f5bf482c3f7f24691ad8
#
_entry.id   1a1cd05a3ee6f5bf482c3f7f24691ad8
#
_cell.length_a   1.000
_cell.length_b   1.000
_cell.length_c   1.000
_cell.angle_alpha   90.00
_cell.angle_beta   90.00
_cell.angle_gamma   90.00
#
_symmetry.space_group_name_H-M   'P 1'
#
loop_
_entity.id
_entity.type
_entity.pdbx_description
1 polymer ?
#
loop_
_entity_poly.entity_id
_entity_poly.type
_entity_poly.pdbx_seq_one_letter_code
_entity_poly.pdbx_strand_id
1 'polypeptide(L)' 'MSARVLARPLNPRVEWEFERFSVPREVSRNVVTRLLVERAERGGWEIDRVAIAEDGVRRVTLRRKIIRQPRPFAL' A
#
# COMPACT_ATOMS: atom_id res chain seq x y z
N MET A 1 -12.51 10.52 2.83
CA MET A 1 -12.09 10.55 2.54
C MET A 1 -11.50 10.21 1.69
N SER A 2 -11.42 10.12 1.23
CA SER A 2 -11.06 9.71 0.40
C SER A 2 -10.06 9.99 -0.14
N ALA A 3 -9.48 9.70 -0.09
CA ALA A 3 -8.47 10.03 -0.38
C ALA A 3 -7.98 9.70 -1.56
N ARG A 4 -8.37 9.29 -2.27
CA ARG A 4 -7.84 8.91 -3.28
C ARG A 4 -7.78 9.80 -4.07
N VAL A 5 -7.45 10.12 -4.48
CA VAL A 5 -7.49 10.81 -5.24
C VAL A 5 -6.91 11.70 -5.65
N LEU A 6 -6.60 12.15 -5.47
CA LEU A 6 -6.16 13.10 -5.86
C LEU A 6 -5.10 13.19 -6.54
N ALA A 7 -4.39 12.51 -6.54
CA ALA A 7 -3.30 12.75 -7.12
C ALA A 7 -3.34 12.41 -8.47
N ARG A 8 -3.33 13.21 -9.34
CA ARG A 8 -3.26 12.91 -10.62
C ARG A 8 -1.88 12.70 -10.94
N PRO A 9 -1.35 11.60 -11.33
CA PRO A 9 0.03 11.39 -11.66
C PRO A 9 0.43 12.19 -12.86
N LEU A 10 1.63 12.66 -12.83
CA LEU A 10 2.13 13.36 -13.96
C LEU A 10 2.27 12.44 -15.13
N ASN A 11 2.61 11.20 -14.88
CA ASN A 11 2.74 10.23 -15.94
C ASN A 11 1.50 9.40 -15.98
N PRO A 12 0.68 9.53 -17.00
CA PRO A 12 -0.59 8.82 -17.01
C PRO A 12 -0.44 7.32 -17.03
N ARG A 13 0.73 6.81 -17.30
CA ARG A 13 0.87 5.38 -17.31
C ARG A 13 1.17 4.82 -15.95
N VAL A 14 1.41 5.66 -14.96
CA VAL A 14 1.75 5.21 -13.64
C VAL A 14 0.69 5.66 -12.69
N GLU A 15 0.09 4.73 -12.00
CA GLU A 15 -0.90 5.03 -11.01
C GLU A 15 -0.52 4.34 -9.73
N TRP A 16 -1.01 4.83 -8.62
CA TRP A 16 -0.74 4.24 -7.34
C TRP A 16 -2.02 3.71 -6.74
N GLU A 17 -1.89 2.54 -6.15
CA GLU A 17 -3.01 1.92 -5.48
C GLU A 17 -2.68 1.90 -4.01
N PHE A 18 -3.64 2.17 -3.15
CA PHE A 18 -3.40 2.22 -1.72
C PHE A 18 -4.27 1.23 -0.98
N GLU A 19 -3.73 0.69 0.08
CA GLU A 19 -4.49 -0.21 0.93
C GLU A 19 -4.19 0.16 2.36
N ARG A 20 -5.22 0.26 3.20
CA ARG A 20 -5.03 0.62 4.59
C ARG A 20 -5.58 -0.46 5.47
N PHE A 21 -4.91 -0.71 6.57
CA PHE A 21 -5.44 -1.63 7.55
C PHE A 21 -4.87 -1.28 8.91
N SER A 22 -5.52 -1.78 9.96
CA SER A 22 -5.10 -1.51 11.32
C SER A 22 -4.56 -2.79 11.93
N VAL A 23 -3.54 -2.66 12.75
CA VAL A 23 -2.95 -3.78 13.43
C VAL A 23 -3.16 -3.57 14.93
N PRO A 24 -3.87 -4.47 15.59
CA PRO A 24 -4.07 -4.33 17.03
C PRO A 24 -2.74 -4.31 17.77
N ARG A 25 -2.72 -3.60 18.86
CA ARG A 25 -1.46 -3.45 19.54
C ARG A 25 -0.94 -4.77 20.11
N GLU A 26 -1.80 -5.75 20.26
CA GLU A 26 -1.39 -7.04 20.78
C GLU A 26 -0.55 -7.84 19.80
N VAL A 27 -0.60 -7.49 18.55
CA VAL A 27 0.12 -8.23 17.53
C VAL A 27 1.58 -7.85 17.61
N SER A 28 2.44 -8.84 17.66
CA SER A 28 3.85 -8.58 17.85
C SER A 28 4.45 -7.95 16.58
N ARG A 29 5.54 -7.26 16.80
CA ARG A 29 6.23 -6.62 15.70
C ARG A 29 6.69 -7.64 14.67
N ASN A 30 7.11 -8.81 15.13
CA ASN A 30 7.57 -9.82 14.18
C ASN A 30 6.47 -10.29 13.25
N VAL A 31 5.27 -10.42 13.78
CA VAL A 31 4.15 -10.84 12.97
C VAL A 31 3.82 -9.77 11.94
N VAL A 32 3.86 -8.51 12.35
CA VAL A 32 3.58 -7.44 11.43
C VAL A 32 4.62 -7.39 10.33
N THR A 33 5.88 -7.52 10.70
CA THR A 33 6.95 -7.50 9.72
C THR A 33 6.77 -8.62 8.71
N ARG A 34 6.43 -9.79 9.19
CA ARG A 34 6.25 -10.92 8.30
C ARG A 34 5.09 -10.69 7.35
N LEU A 35 4.02 -10.12 7.86
CA LEU A 35 2.88 -9.82 7.02
C LEU A 35 3.25 -8.83 5.93
N LEU A 36 3.99 -7.80 6.28
CA LEU A 36 4.37 -6.79 5.30
C LEU A 36 5.32 -7.35 4.24
N VAL A 37 6.23 -8.21 4.67
CA VAL A 37 7.13 -8.83 3.71
C VAL A 37 6.35 -9.69 2.74
N GLU A 38 5.38 -10.41 3.25
CA GLU A 38 4.60 -11.26 2.40
C GLU A 38 3.79 -10.45 1.39
N ARG A 39 3.24 -9.33 1.85
CA ARG A 39 2.50 -8.48 0.92
C ARG A 39 3.43 -7.93 -0.15
N ALA A 40 4.63 -7.58 0.24
CA ALA A 40 5.58 -7.04 -0.72
C ALA A 40 5.96 -8.09 -1.76
N GLU A 41 6.18 -9.30 -1.31
CA GLU A 41 6.62 -10.33 -2.22
C GLU A 41 5.51 -10.82 -3.14
N ARG A 42 4.31 -10.90 -2.61
CA ARG A 42 3.25 -11.39 -3.44
C ARG A 42 2.55 -10.37 -4.25
N GLY A 43 2.42 -9.18 -3.74
CA GLY A 43 1.64 -8.18 -4.44
C GLY A 43 2.39 -6.95 -4.86
N GLY A 44 3.68 -6.87 -4.54
CA GLY A 44 4.41 -5.66 -4.90
C GLY A 44 4.05 -4.47 -4.04
N TRP A 45 3.48 -4.72 -2.87
CA TRP A 45 3.10 -3.61 -1.99
C TRP A 45 4.30 -3.09 -1.24
N GLU A 46 4.33 -1.79 -1.02
CA GLU A 46 5.38 -1.20 -0.20
C GLU A 46 4.73 -0.32 0.84
N ILE A 47 5.44 -0.03 1.89
CA ILE A 47 4.89 0.76 2.97
C ILE A 47 4.90 2.22 2.59
N ASP A 48 3.73 2.83 2.65
CA ASP A 48 3.62 4.25 2.43
C ASP A 48 3.69 4.99 3.75
N ARG A 49 3.03 4.48 4.77
CA ARG A 49 2.97 5.17 6.03
C ARG A 49 2.56 4.23 7.15
N VAL A 50 3.12 4.44 8.32
CA VAL A 50 2.69 3.73 9.52
C VAL A 50 2.46 4.78 10.59
N ALA A 51 1.27 4.78 11.17
CA ALA A 51 0.94 5.71 12.23
C ALA A 51 0.51 4.91 13.44
N ILE A 52 0.92 5.35 14.61
CA ILE A 52 0.57 4.68 15.85
C ILE A 52 -0.39 5.57 16.59
N ALA A 53 -1.59 5.06 16.84
CA ALA A 53 -2.58 5.83 17.55
C ALA A 53 -2.29 5.79 19.04
N GLU A 54 -3.02 6.61 19.77
CA GLU A 54 -2.79 6.70 21.20
C GLU A 54 -3.01 5.39 21.92
N ASP A 55 -3.93 4.59 21.43
CA ASP A 55 -4.22 3.33 22.08
C ASP A 55 -3.25 2.24 21.64
N GLY A 56 -2.25 2.55 20.85
CA GLY A 56 -1.28 1.57 20.45
C GLY A 56 -1.61 0.85 19.18
N VAL A 57 -2.75 1.10 18.60
CA VAL A 57 -3.13 0.48 17.34
C VAL A 57 -2.30 1.11 16.24
N ARG A 58 -1.74 0.29 15.38
CA ARG A 58 -0.95 0.80 14.27
C ARG A 58 -1.79 0.83 13.02
N ARG A 59 -1.75 1.94 12.33
CA ARG A 59 -2.47 2.07 11.08
C ARG A 59 -1.46 2.08 9.97
N VAL A 60 -1.56 1.09 9.12
CA VAL A 60 -0.60 0.90 8.06
C VAL A 60 -1.23 1.23 6.73
N THR A 61 -0.52 2.00 5.95
CA THR A 61 -0.95 2.30 4.59
C THR A 61 0.10 1.75 3.65
N LEU A 62 -0.33 0.90 2.75
CA LEU A 62 0.55 0.35 1.75
C LEU A 62 0.21 0.97 0.42
N ARG A 63 1.16 0.96 -0.48
CA ARG A 63 0.91 1.47 -1.82
C ARG A 63 1.55 0.53 -2.82
N ARG A 64 1.03 0.54 -4.01
CA ARG A 64 1.54 -0.30 -5.05
C ARG A 64 1.44 0.46 -6.36
N LYS A 65 2.50 0.40 -7.13
CA LYS A 65 2.52 1.08 -8.40
C LYS A 65 1.86 0.21 -9.45
N ILE A 66 0.98 0.78 -10.19
CA ILE A 66 0.31 0.09 -11.27
C ILE A 66 0.77 0.71 -12.55
N ILE A 67 1.47 -0.06 -13.35
CA ILE A 67 1.95 0.44 -14.61
C ILE A 67 1.05 -0.06 -15.71
N ARG A 68 0.34 0.85 -16.33
CA ARG A 68 -0.54 0.48 -17.40
C ARG A 68 0.13 0.76 -18.69
N GLN A 69 0.55 -0.26 -19.35
CA GLN A 69 1.20 -0.06 -20.62
C GLN A 69 0.30 -0.45 -21.71
N PRO A 70 0.32 0.28 -22.79
CA PRO A 70 -0.48 -0.10 -23.94
C PRO A 70 0.08 -1.41 -24.46
N ARG A 71 -0.79 -2.30 -24.88
CA ARG A 71 -0.38 -3.52 -25.36
C ARG A 71 0.21 -3.32 -26.64
N PRO A 72 1.41 -3.56 -26.81
CA PRO A 72 2.05 -3.24 -28.05
C PRO A 72 1.46 -4.00 -29.17
N PHE A 73 0.94 -5.05 -28.98
CA PHE A 73 0.39 -5.69 -30.06
C PHE A 73 -0.93 -5.80 -29.82
N ALA A 74 -1.37 -5.11 -29.21
CA ALA A 74 -2.64 -5.08 -29.04
C ALA A 74 -3.20 -5.76 -30.07
N LEU A 75 -2.96 -6.35 -30.48
CA LEU A 75 -3.56 -6.91 -31.46
C LEU A 75 -4.31 -7.72 -31.15
#